data_626faf36d33c3daa17d9d217da9af09a
#
_entry.id   626faf36d33c3daa17d9d217da9af09a
#
_cell.length_a   1.000
_cell.length_b   1.000
_cell.length_c   1.000
_cell.angle_alpha   90.00
_cell.angle_beta   90.00
_cell.angle_gamma   90.00
#
_symmetry.space_group_name_H-M   'P 1'
#
loop_
_entity.id
_entity.type
_entity.pdbx_description
1 polymer ?
#
loop_
_entity_poly.entity_id
_entity_poly.type
_entity_poly.pdbx_seq_one_letter_code
_entity_poly.pdbx_strand_id
1 'polypeptide(L)'
;VYTLPFFPGEKRLGKLRRRAEHFPLAVASAERLREIPADAFWALTAPLNIGPAPIVGDAVLPEPMLDTFFKGRQHAMPVMIGSNSDEASVMAVFGVDIAGQIQKLRRERRFGLGLIKLLYPGVKGDEALGREVCRDMAFTTLGYVVMQAQQRLGQPCWRYWFDYVAEAEHETYLHGAWHGNEVVYVFDNLTRAEPVCQYASKADPAFAAQVADYWANFARQAGTQCSELTGPVPWPACQPGRARLLPRVL
;
A
#
# COMPACT_ATOMS: atom_id res chain seq x y z
N VAL A 1 19.01 -8.33 -0.26
CA VAL A 1 17.78 -8.38 0.56
C VAL A 1 17.14 -7.02 0.49
N TYR A 2 16.12 -6.87 -0.36
CA TYR A 2 15.33 -5.65 -0.44
C TYR A 2 14.36 -5.64 0.73
N THR A 3 14.79 -5.10 1.86
CA THR A 3 13.88 -4.76 2.93
C THR A 3 13.20 -3.48 2.53
N LEU A 4 11.91 -3.54 2.23
CA LEU A 4 11.08 -2.34 2.26
C LEU A 4 11.32 -1.65 3.61
N PRO A 5 11.36 -0.32 3.68
CA PRO A 5 11.71 0.41 4.91
C PRO A 5 10.82 0.05 6.11
N PHE A 6 9.67 -0.59 5.87
CA PHE A 6 8.70 -1.03 6.89
C PHE A 6 8.86 -2.48 7.34
N PHE A 7 9.60 -3.32 6.60
CA PHE A 7 9.88 -4.68 7.07
C PHE A 7 11.17 -4.69 7.86
N PRO A 8 11.18 -5.30 9.05
CA PRO A 8 12.39 -5.36 9.85
C PRO A 8 13.47 -6.12 9.09
N GLY A 9 14.62 -5.46 8.85
CA GLY A 9 15.78 -6.12 8.27
C GLY A 9 16.26 -7.29 9.15
N GLU A 10 17.07 -8.20 8.58
CA GLU A 10 17.58 -9.41 9.26
C GLU A 10 18.15 -9.15 10.67
N LYS A 11 18.84 -8.03 10.87
CA LYS A 11 19.35 -7.65 12.21
C LYS A 11 18.23 -7.38 13.21
N ARG A 12 17.11 -6.82 12.77
CA ARG A 12 15.94 -6.56 13.61
C ARG A 12 15.17 -7.84 13.86
N LEU A 13 15.01 -8.68 12.85
CA LEU A 13 14.43 -10.02 12.99
C LEU A 13 15.26 -10.90 13.94
N GLY A 14 16.59 -10.84 13.88
CA GLY A 14 17.47 -11.52 14.83
C GLY A 14 17.32 -11.04 16.29
N LYS A 15 17.09 -9.74 16.49
CA LYS A 15 16.77 -9.20 17.82
C LYS A 15 15.38 -9.64 18.30
N LEU A 16 14.40 -9.69 17.40
CA LEU A 16 13.05 -10.14 17.70
C LEU A 16 13.02 -11.63 18.00
N ARG A 17 13.75 -12.46 17.25
CA ARG A 17 13.92 -13.90 17.55
C ARG A 17 14.50 -14.10 18.96
N ARG A 18 15.59 -13.44 19.31
CA ARG A 18 16.18 -13.51 20.66
C ARG A 18 15.22 -13.07 21.76
N ARG A 19 14.38 -12.08 21.51
CA ARG A 19 13.32 -11.67 22.46
C ARG A 19 12.22 -12.71 22.54
N ALA A 20 11.81 -13.29 21.41
CA ALA A 20 10.78 -14.33 21.35
C ALA A 20 11.22 -15.61 22.03
N GLU A 21 12.51 -15.98 21.97
CA GLU A 21 13.08 -17.15 22.65
C GLU A 21 12.90 -17.11 24.19
N HIS A 22 12.80 -15.93 24.75
CA HIS A 22 12.54 -15.72 26.19
C HIS A 22 11.06 -15.54 26.51
N PHE A 23 10.18 -15.66 25.52
CA PHE A 23 8.75 -15.49 25.69
C PHE A 23 8.10 -16.83 26.08
N PRO A 24 7.20 -16.88 27.05
CA PRO A 24 6.61 -18.13 27.54
C PRO A 24 5.95 -19.01 26.47
N LEU A 25 5.53 -18.38 25.35
CA LEU A 25 4.92 -19.08 24.22
C LEU A 25 5.92 -19.60 23.18
N ALA A 26 7.18 -19.23 23.26
CA ALA A 26 8.20 -19.63 22.26
C ALA A 26 8.43 -21.14 22.21
N VAL A 27 8.10 -21.83 23.30
CA VAL A 27 8.21 -23.30 23.43
C VAL A 27 6.87 -24.01 23.42
N ALA A 28 5.78 -23.29 23.16
CA ALA A 28 4.45 -23.89 23.11
C ALA A 28 4.24 -24.65 21.80
N SER A 29 3.63 -25.84 21.88
CA SER A 29 3.20 -26.54 20.67
C SER A 29 2.09 -25.77 19.93
N ALA A 30 1.91 -26.09 18.64
CA ALA A 30 0.84 -25.47 17.85
C ALA A 30 -0.57 -25.73 18.45
N GLU A 31 -0.76 -26.89 19.07
CA GLU A 31 -1.99 -27.25 19.76
C GLU A 31 -2.24 -26.31 20.94
N ARG A 32 -1.24 -26.12 21.79
CA ARG A 32 -1.31 -25.19 22.92
C ARG A 32 -1.56 -23.75 22.51
N LEU A 33 -0.97 -23.32 21.39
CA LEU A 33 -1.22 -21.97 20.87
C LEU A 33 -2.66 -21.78 20.40
N ARG A 34 -3.30 -22.84 19.87
CA ARG A 34 -4.72 -22.80 19.46
C ARG A 34 -5.70 -22.81 20.62
N GLU A 35 -5.27 -23.23 21.80
CA GLU A 35 -6.10 -23.22 23.02
C GLU A 35 -6.20 -21.82 23.63
N ILE A 36 -5.34 -20.89 23.24
CA ILE A 36 -5.34 -19.53 23.76
C ILE A 36 -6.49 -18.74 23.11
N PRO A 37 -7.38 -18.12 23.90
CA PRO A 37 -8.39 -17.22 23.36
C PRO A 37 -7.80 -16.11 22.51
N ALA A 38 -8.44 -15.77 21.39
CA ALA A 38 -7.89 -14.82 20.42
C ALA A 38 -7.64 -13.42 21.02
N ASP A 39 -8.51 -12.97 21.91
CA ASP A 39 -8.39 -11.71 22.65
C ASP A 39 -7.19 -11.69 23.63
N ALA A 40 -6.91 -12.82 24.29
CA ALA A 40 -5.76 -12.98 25.17
C ALA A 40 -4.44 -12.94 24.38
N PHE A 41 -4.44 -13.34 23.11
CA PHE A 41 -3.25 -13.40 22.27
C PHE A 41 -2.62 -12.01 22.04
N TRP A 42 -3.42 -10.97 21.85
CA TRP A 42 -2.94 -9.59 21.72
C TRP A 42 -2.17 -9.11 22.97
N ALA A 43 -2.71 -9.36 24.13
CA ALA A 43 -2.06 -8.99 25.39
C ALA A 43 -0.70 -9.68 25.56
N LEU A 44 -0.60 -10.95 25.13
CA LEU A 44 0.64 -11.72 25.20
C LEU A 44 1.71 -11.25 24.19
N THR A 45 1.30 -10.76 23.03
CA THR A 45 2.20 -10.35 21.96
C THR A 45 2.54 -8.85 21.98
N ALA A 46 1.73 -8.01 22.63
CA ALA A 46 1.91 -6.57 22.72
C ALA A 46 3.32 -6.14 23.19
N PRO A 47 3.95 -6.78 24.20
CA PRO A 47 5.30 -6.42 24.63
C PRO A 47 6.37 -6.62 23.56
N LEU A 48 6.11 -7.46 22.55
CA LEU A 48 7.03 -7.68 21.44
C LEU A 48 7.02 -6.53 20.43
N ASN A 49 5.98 -5.71 20.44
CA ASN A 49 5.77 -4.61 19.49
C ASN A 49 5.99 -5.05 18.04
N ILE A 50 5.39 -6.18 17.68
CA ILE A 50 5.49 -6.79 16.35
C ILE A 50 4.10 -6.85 15.76
N GLY A 51 3.88 -6.15 14.65
CA GLY A 51 2.70 -6.36 13.83
C GLY A 51 2.79 -7.68 13.05
N PRO A 52 1.66 -8.21 12.55
CA PRO A 52 1.67 -9.37 11.66
C PRO A 52 2.56 -9.05 10.44
N ALA A 53 3.45 -9.96 10.14
CA ALA A 53 4.34 -9.84 8.98
C ALA A 53 4.37 -11.14 8.20
N PRO A 54 4.49 -11.10 6.87
CA PRO A 54 4.66 -12.31 6.06
C PRO A 54 5.93 -13.07 6.48
N ILE A 55 5.80 -14.38 6.64
CA ILE A 55 6.93 -15.26 6.95
C ILE A 55 7.47 -15.81 5.63
N VAL A 56 8.71 -15.45 5.32
CA VAL A 56 9.40 -15.93 4.11
C VAL A 56 10.13 -17.24 4.41
N GLY A 57 10.04 -18.20 3.49
CA GLY A 57 10.73 -19.48 3.58
C GLY A 57 9.82 -20.64 4.01
N ASP A 58 8.51 -20.47 3.97
CA ASP A 58 7.53 -21.53 4.21
C ASP A 58 6.85 -21.99 2.91
N ALA A 59 5.88 -22.91 3.04
CA ALA A 59 5.14 -23.46 1.90
C ALA A 59 4.25 -22.43 1.18
N VAL A 60 3.82 -21.36 1.87
CA VAL A 60 2.94 -20.32 1.32
C VAL A 60 3.75 -19.21 0.66
N LEU A 61 4.86 -18.81 1.30
CA LEU A 61 5.76 -17.77 0.81
C LEU A 61 7.20 -18.29 0.78
N PRO A 62 7.56 -19.13 -0.21
CA PRO A 62 8.85 -19.81 -0.24
C PRO A 62 10.05 -18.88 -0.46
N GLU A 63 9.80 -17.68 -1.01
CA GLU A 63 10.83 -16.67 -1.25
C GLU A 63 10.26 -15.26 -1.05
N PRO A 64 11.13 -14.23 -0.97
CA PRO A 64 10.67 -12.82 -0.91
C PRO A 64 9.75 -12.48 -2.09
N MET A 65 8.62 -11.81 -1.83
CA MET A 65 7.62 -11.48 -2.85
C MET A 65 8.22 -10.77 -4.07
N LEU A 66 9.10 -9.79 -3.87
CA LEU A 66 9.73 -9.08 -4.99
C LEU A 66 10.59 -9.99 -5.85
N ASP A 67 11.27 -10.97 -5.25
CA ASP A 67 12.05 -11.96 -6.00
C ASP A 67 11.15 -12.81 -6.91
N THR A 68 9.98 -13.19 -6.42
CA THR A 68 8.96 -13.91 -7.21
C THR A 68 8.55 -13.09 -8.44
N PHE A 69 8.25 -11.81 -8.27
CA PHE A 69 7.86 -10.91 -9.37
C PHE A 69 9.04 -10.62 -10.34
N PHE A 70 10.25 -10.42 -9.83
CA PHE A 70 11.42 -10.21 -10.70
C PHE A 70 11.78 -11.45 -11.52
N LYS A 71 11.58 -12.64 -10.96
CA LYS A 71 11.83 -13.92 -11.63
C LYS A 71 10.66 -14.41 -12.49
N GLY A 72 9.53 -13.71 -12.49
CA GLY A 72 8.34 -14.08 -13.25
C GLY A 72 7.65 -15.36 -12.76
N ARG A 73 7.76 -15.67 -11.46
CA ARG A 73 7.18 -16.88 -10.85
C ARG A 73 5.84 -16.65 -10.17
N GLN A 74 5.30 -15.46 -10.23
CA GLN A 74 3.95 -15.15 -9.76
C GLN A 74 2.89 -15.81 -10.66
N HIS A 75 1.71 -16.05 -10.13
CA HIS A 75 0.59 -16.53 -10.94
C HIS A 75 0.21 -15.49 -12.01
N ALA A 76 0.02 -15.98 -13.24
CA ALA A 76 -0.42 -15.16 -14.36
C ALA A 76 -1.92 -14.86 -14.20
N MET A 77 -2.26 -13.61 -13.88
CA MET A 77 -3.63 -13.16 -13.71
C MET A 77 -3.76 -11.66 -14.01
N PRO A 78 -4.93 -11.19 -14.45
CA PRO A 78 -5.21 -9.76 -14.54
C PRO A 78 -5.06 -9.09 -13.18
N VAL A 79 -4.56 -7.86 -13.18
CA VAL A 79 -4.35 -7.09 -11.93
C VAL A 79 -4.87 -5.67 -12.07
N MET A 80 -5.65 -5.24 -11.08
CA MET A 80 -5.91 -3.82 -10.82
C MET A 80 -5.13 -3.42 -9.58
N ILE A 81 -4.27 -2.41 -9.68
CA ILE A 81 -3.37 -2.00 -8.61
C ILE A 81 -3.17 -0.49 -8.64
N GLY A 82 -3.07 0.13 -7.49
CA GLY A 82 -2.83 1.58 -7.41
C GLY A 82 -2.37 2.02 -6.04
N SER A 83 -2.47 3.32 -5.80
CA SER A 83 -2.13 3.94 -4.52
C SER A 83 -2.91 5.24 -4.34
N ASN A 84 -2.99 5.70 -3.10
CA ASN A 84 -3.57 6.97 -2.74
C ASN A 84 -2.54 8.10 -2.83
N SER A 85 -3.00 9.33 -2.99
CA SER A 85 -2.11 10.49 -3.13
C SER A 85 -1.30 10.78 -1.86
N ASP A 86 -1.84 10.50 -0.66
CA ASP A 86 -1.12 10.62 0.62
C ASP A 86 -0.98 9.29 1.38
N GLU A 87 -0.42 8.28 0.73
CA GLU A 87 -0.06 7.01 1.40
C GLU A 87 0.90 7.22 2.59
N ALA A 88 1.63 8.32 2.60
CA ALA A 88 2.54 8.64 3.68
C ALA A 88 1.84 8.93 5.01
N SER A 89 0.54 9.18 5.01
CA SER A 89 -0.27 9.38 6.22
C SER A 89 -0.16 8.19 7.19
N VAL A 90 0.00 6.97 6.70
CA VAL A 90 0.16 5.76 7.55
C VAL A 90 1.48 5.74 8.33
N MET A 91 2.46 6.53 7.92
CA MET A 91 3.78 6.54 8.56
C MET A 91 3.74 6.98 10.03
N ALA A 92 2.82 7.89 10.35
CA ALA A 92 2.60 8.33 11.74
C ALA A 92 2.18 7.17 12.65
N VAL A 93 1.35 6.24 12.14
CA VAL A 93 0.93 5.04 12.87
C VAL A 93 2.12 4.15 13.23
N PHE A 94 3.13 4.12 12.37
CA PHE A 94 4.38 3.38 12.62
C PHE A 94 5.43 4.19 13.39
N GLY A 95 5.10 5.39 13.87
CA GLY A 95 6.02 6.26 14.61
C GLY A 95 7.18 6.78 13.75
N VAL A 96 6.98 6.91 12.43
CA VAL A 96 8.00 7.42 11.50
C VAL A 96 7.89 8.93 11.40
N ASP A 97 8.91 9.63 11.86
CA ASP A 97 9.08 11.07 11.64
C ASP A 97 9.63 11.32 10.23
N ILE A 98 8.73 11.60 9.28
CA ILE A 98 9.06 11.81 7.87
C ILE A 98 9.98 13.02 7.69
N ALA A 99 9.66 14.15 8.31
CA ALA A 99 10.45 15.38 8.18
C ALA A 99 11.85 15.18 8.77
N GLY A 100 11.95 14.54 9.93
CA GLY A 100 13.21 14.20 10.57
C GLY A 100 14.08 13.27 9.72
N GLN A 101 13.49 12.32 8.98
CA GLN A 101 14.24 11.48 8.04
C GLN A 101 14.86 12.30 6.90
N ILE A 102 14.15 13.25 6.32
CA ILE A 102 14.69 14.15 5.28
C ILE A 102 15.77 15.07 5.86
N GLN A 103 15.59 15.59 7.06
CA GLN A 103 16.62 16.39 7.76
C GLN A 103 17.88 15.57 8.05
N LYS A 104 17.72 14.31 8.45
CA LYS A 104 18.84 13.39 8.63
C LYS A 104 19.57 13.15 7.30
N LEU A 105 18.84 12.88 6.23
CA LEU A 105 19.39 12.71 4.88
C LEU A 105 20.13 13.98 4.43
N ARG A 106 19.62 15.16 4.75
CA ARG A 106 20.27 16.45 4.47
C ARG A 106 21.62 16.59 5.15
N ARG A 107 21.74 16.13 6.38
CA ARG A 107 23.00 16.18 7.15
C ARG A 107 24.02 15.14 6.69
N GLU A 108 23.54 13.91 6.43
CA GLU A 108 24.42 12.77 6.20
C GLU A 108 24.71 12.51 4.71
N ARG A 109 23.80 12.86 3.80
CA ARG A 109 23.84 12.51 2.38
C ARG A 109 23.37 13.67 1.48
N ARG A 110 24.03 14.83 1.58
CA ARG A 110 23.64 16.05 0.83
C ARG A 110 23.49 15.82 -0.68
N PHE A 111 24.38 15.06 -1.29
CA PHE A 111 24.33 14.70 -2.71
C PHE A 111 23.07 13.86 -3.04
N GLY A 112 22.77 12.86 -2.22
CA GLY A 112 21.58 12.03 -2.39
C GLY A 112 20.29 12.83 -2.30
N LEU A 113 20.20 13.78 -1.37
CA LEU A 113 19.05 14.68 -1.27
C LEU A 113 18.91 15.57 -2.53
N GLY A 114 20.03 16.04 -3.09
CA GLY A 114 20.03 16.80 -4.36
C GLY A 114 19.42 16.01 -5.50
N LEU A 115 19.77 14.75 -5.65
CA LEU A 115 19.19 13.85 -6.66
C LEU A 115 17.70 13.60 -6.42
N ILE A 116 17.30 13.36 -5.17
CA ILE A 116 15.89 13.19 -4.83
C ILE A 116 15.07 14.43 -5.22
N LYS A 117 15.57 15.64 -4.91
CA LYS A 117 14.87 16.89 -5.27
C LYS A 117 14.71 17.07 -6.78
N LEU A 118 15.61 16.54 -7.60
CA LEU A 118 15.46 16.56 -9.07
C LEU A 118 14.30 15.68 -9.55
N LEU A 119 13.97 14.61 -8.81
CA LEU A 119 12.84 13.72 -9.12
C LEU A 119 11.48 14.32 -8.70
N TYR A 120 11.50 15.28 -7.78
CA TYR A 120 10.28 15.94 -7.24
C TYR A 120 10.34 17.46 -7.45
N PRO A 121 10.31 17.92 -8.71
CA PRO A 121 10.37 19.35 -9.01
C PRO A 121 9.12 20.07 -8.43
N GLY A 122 9.34 21.20 -7.78
CA GLY A 122 8.26 22.02 -7.23
C GLY A 122 7.83 21.66 -5.81
N VAL A 123 8.23 20.50 -5.28
CA VAL A 123 7.92 20.11 -3.89
C VAL A 123 8.72 20.95 -2.91
N LYS A 124 8.03 21.67 -2.02
CA LYS A 124 8.63 22.58 -1.04
C LYS A 124 8.50 22.03 0.38
N GLY A 125 9.59 22.11 1.12
CA GLY A 125 9.64 21.67 2.52
C GLY A 125 10.05 20.19 2.67
N ASP A 126 10.55 19.87 3.87
CA ASP A 126 11.08 18.52 4.15
C ASP A 126 9.95 17.51 4.36
N GLU A 127 8.85 17.95 4.95
CA GLU A 127 7.69 17.06 5.16
C GLU A 127 7.04 16.67 3.83
N ALA A 128 6.72 17.63 2.98
CA ALA A 128 6.13 17.37 1.68
C ALA A 128 7.03 16.45 0.83
N LEU A 129 8.34 16.75 0.78
CA LEU A 129 9.29 15.90 0.07
C LEU A 129 9.35 14.49 0.66
N GLY A 130 9.35 14.38 1.97
CA GLY A 130 9.36 13.09 2.65
C GLY A 130 8.09 12.27 2.40
N ARG A 131 6.92 12.91 2.35
CA ARG A 131 5.65 12.26 2.00
C ARG A 131 5.68 11.69 0.58
N GLU A 132 6.10 12.50 -0.40
CA GLU A 132 6.24 12.07 -1.79
C GLU A 132 7.18 10.87 -1.94
N VAL A 133 8.38 10.98 -1.37
CA VAL A 133 9.38 9.90 -1.40
C VAL A 133 8.86 8.64 -0.72
N CYS A 134 8.21 8.78 0.42
CA CYS A 134 7.68 7.66 1.19
C CYS A 134 6.57 6.93 0.44
N ARG A 135 5.60 7.69 -0.10
CA ARG A 135 4.55 7.15 -0.96
C ARG A 135 5.13 6.37 -2.13
N ASP A 136 6.07 6.97 -2.86
CA ASP A 136 6.60 6.36 -4.07
C ASP A 136 7.46 5.13 -3.78
N MET A 137 8.25 5.15 -2.71
CA MET A 137 9.08 4.00 -2.33
C MET A 137 8.27 2.83 -1.78
N ALA A 138 7.23 3.09 -1.02
CA ALA A 138 6.49 2.05 -0.31
C ALA A 138 5.27 1.51 -1.08
N PHE A 139 4.66 2.34 -1.93
CA PHE A 139 3.39 2.02 -2.58
C PHE A 139 3.46 2.13 -4.10
N THR A 140 3.76 3.32 -4.63
CA THR A 140 3.67 3.60 -6.07
C THR A 140 4.61 2.73 -6.89
N THR A 141 5.88 2.63 -6.48
CA THR A 141 6.89 1.82 -7.17
C THR A 141 6.59 0.33 -7.08
N LEU A 142 6.10 -0.14 -5.92
CA LEU A 142 5.72 -1.53 -5.75
C LEU A 142 4.59 -1.93 -6.68
N GLY A 143 3.53 -1.12 -6.75
CA GLY A 143 2.44 -1.31 -7.69
C GLY A 143 2.91 -1.37 -9.15
N TYR A 144 3.86 -0.52 -9.51
CA TYR A 144 4.46 -0.52 -10.84
C TYR A 144 5.25 -1.80 -11.14
N VAL A 145 6.04 -2.30 -10.19
CA VAL A 145 6.81 -3.56 -10.33
C VAL A 145 5.85 -4.75 -10.53
N VAL A 146 4.79 -4.84 -9.74
CA VAL A 146 3.79 -5.90 -9.87
C VAL A 146 3.10 -5.83 -11.23
N MET A 147 2.66 -4.64 -11.64
CA MET A 147 2.05 -4.44 -12.97
C MET A 147 2.96 -4.89 -14.10
N GLN A 148 4.22 -4.44 -14.11
CA GLN A 148 5.18 -4.84 -15.14
C GLN A 148 5.45 -6.33 -15.15
N ALA A 149 5.51 -6.97 -13.99
CA ALA A 149 5.73 -8.41 -13.90
C ALA A 149 4.55 -9.18 -14.53
N GLN A 150 3.31 -8.76 -14.28
CA GLN A 150 2.14 -9.37 -14.88
C GLN A 150 2.06 -9.12 -16.40
N GLN A 151 2.39 -7.92 -16.85
CA GLN A 151 2.46 -7.62 -18.28
C GLN A 151 3.49 -8.49 -19.03
N ARG A 152 4.63 -8.83 -18.41
CA ARG A 152 5.60 -9.78 -18.99
C ARG A 152 5.03 -11.17 -19.17
N LEU A 153 4.03 -11.56 -18.36
CA LEU A 153 3.28 -12.80 -18.50
C LEU A 153 2.06 -12.67 -19.43
N GLY A 154 1.95 -11.57 -20.19
CA GLY A 154 0.86 -11.31 -21.11
C GLY A 154 -0.48 -10.98 -20.44
N GLN A 155 -0.46 -10.63 -19.15
CA GLN A 155 -1.69 -10.33 -18.43
C GLN A 155 -2.05 -8.84 -18.51
N PRO A 156 -3.32 -8.50 -18.73
CA PRO A 156 -3.79 -7.13 -18.73
C PRO A 156 -3.75 -6.56 -17.30
N CYS A 157 -3.38 -5.30 -17.20
CA CYS A 157 -3.25 -4.61 -15.92
C CYS A 157 -3.91 -3.25 -15.98
N TRP A 158 -4.56 -2.86 -14.90
CA TRP A 158 -5.13 -1.54 -14.72
C TRP A 158 -4.46 -0.89 -13.51
N ARG A 159 -4.15 0.40 -13.66
CA ARG A 159 -3.52 1.14 -12.59
C ARG A 159 -4.35 2.34 -12.22
N TYR A 160 -4.66 2.50 -10.92
CA TYR A 160 -5.39 3.66 -10.40
C TYR A 160 -4.48 4.57 -9.56
N TRP A 161 -4.91 5.80 -9.47
CA TRP A 161 -4.42 6.80 -8.53
C TRP A 161 -5.63 7.41 -7.85
N PHE A 162 -5.76 7.19 -6.56
CA PHE A 162 -6.87 7.71 -5.80
C PHE A 162 -6.47 9.01 -5.12
N ASP A 163 -7.15 10.11 -5.49
CA ASP A 163 -6.84 11.46 -5.03
C ASP A 163 -8.10 12.19 -4.54
N TYR A 164 -9.21 11.47 -4.38
CA TYR A 164 -10.44 12.04 -3.89
C TYR A 164 -10.41 12.17 -2.38
N VAL A 165 -10.72 13.38 -1.90
CA VAL A 165 -10.94 13.71 -0.49
C VAL A 165 -12.33 14.31 -0.39
N ALA A 166 -13.17 13.82 0.52
CA ALA A 166 -14.49 14.38 0.75
C ALA A 166 -14.40 15.85 1.15
N GLU A 167 -15.35 16.67 0.71
CA GLU A 167 -15.32 18.14 0.93
C GLU A 167 -15.13 18.51 2.40
N ALA A 168 -15.82 17.81 3.30
CA ALA A 168 -15.71 18.03 4.74
C ALA A 168 -14.34 17.63 5.35
N GLU A 169 -13.53 16.89 4.62
CA GLU A 169 -12.22 16.42 5.05
C GLU A 169 -11.05 17.26 4.50
N HIS A 170 -11.30 18.19 3.57
CA HIS A 170 -10.24 18.96 2.91
C HIS A 170 -9.37 19.75 3.88
N GLU A 171 -9.94 20.27 4.99
CA GLU A 171 -9.17 20.99 6.01
C GLU A 171 -8.31 20.06 6.89
N THR A 172 -8.66 18.79 6.96
CA THR A 172 -7.95 17.80 7.76
C THR A 172 -6.86 17.12 6.95
N TYR A 173 -7.15 16.75 5.69
CA TYR A 173 -6.24 15.97 4.83
C TYR A 173 -5.65 16.84 3.73
N LEU A 174 -4.80 17.79 4.12
CA LEU A 174 -4.19 18.79 3.24
C LEU A 174 -3.22 18.21 2.20
N HIS A 175 -2.82 16.95 2.35
CA HIS A 175 -1.85 16.29 1.47
C HIS A 175 -2.50 15.34 0.46
N GLY A 176 -3.83 15.24 0.45
CA GLY A 176 -4.58 14.37 -0.44
C GLY A 176 -5.26 13.19 0.26
N ALA A 177 -5.65 12.19 -0.51
CA ALA A 177 -6.33 11.00 -0.02
C ALA A 177 -5.40 10.17 0.88
N TRP A 178 -5.74 10.02 2.15
CA TRP A 178 -4.95 9.30 3.13
C TRP A 178 -4.97 7.78 2.89
N HIS A 179 -4.02 7.07 3.49
CA HIS A 179 -3.88 5.62 3.33
C HIS A 179 -5.14 4.86 3.76
N GLY A 180 -5.74 4.12 2.83
CA GLY A 180 -6.99 3.38 3.05
C GLY A 180 -8.26 4.18 2.81
N ASN A 181 -8.18 5.47 2.43
CA ASN A 181 -9.35 6.30 2.16
C ASN A 181 -10.22 5.72 1.03
N GLU A 182 -9.62 5.10 0.02
CA GLU A 182 -10.34 4.50 -1.11
C GLU A 182 -11.27 3.36 -0.71
N VAL A 183 -11.03 2.69 0.41
CA VAL A 183 -11.73 1.46 0.81
C VAL A 183 -13.23 1.68 0.93
N VAL A 184 -13.67 2.78 1.54
CA VAL A 184 -15.10 3.08 1.71
C VAL A 184 -15.79 3.36 0.38
N TYR A 185 -15.06 3.87 -0.61
CA TYR A 185 -15.55 4.13 -1.97
C TYR A 185 -15.59 2.84 -2.80
N VAL A 186 -14.58 2.00 -2.69
CA VAL A 186 -14.51 0.71 -3.38
C VAL A 186 -15.65 -0.21 -2.97
N PHE A 187 -16.04 -0.20 -1.69
CA PHE A 187 -17.11 -1.04 -1.18
C PHE A 187 -18.48 -0.34 -1.15
N ASP A 188 -18.59 0.89 -1.64
CA ASP A 188 -19.83 1.69 -1.65
C ASP A 188 -20.56 1.67 -0.29
N ASN A 189 -19.79 1.77 0.78
CA ASN A 189 -20.33 1.73 2.14
C ASN A 189 -20.20 3.05 2.91
N LEU A 190 -19.99 4.15 2.21
CA LEU A 190 -19.77 5.50 2.73
C LEU A 190 -20.86 5.93 3.70
N THR A 191 -22.11 5.58 3.41
CA THR A 191 -23.26 5.92 4.26
C THR A 191 -23.37 5.08 5.52
N ARG A 192 -22.55 4.07 5.69
CA ARG A 192 -22.55 3.14 6.85
C ARG A 192 -21.23 3.12 7.61
N ALA A 193 -20.14 3.53 6.96
CA ALA A 193 -18.81 3.48 7.55
C ALA A 193 -18.61 4.65 8.52
N GLU A 194 -18.33 4.36 9.77
CA GLU A 194 -17.96 5.37 10.76
C GLU A 194 -16.44 5.71 10.65
N PRO A 195 -16.08 6.97 10.83
CA PRO A 195 -16.92 8.16 11.07
C PRO A 195 -17.42 8.83 9.77
N VAL A 196 -17.09 8.33 8.59
CA VAL A 196 -17.33 8.96 7.29
C VAL A 196 -18.80 9.26 7.02
N CYS A 197 -19.69 8.35 7.42
CA CYS A 197 -21.13 8.52 7.24
C CYS A 197 -21.71 9.77 7.92
N GLN A 198 -20.98 10.34 8.89
CA GLN A 198 -21.45 11.52 9.64
C GLN A 198 -21.24 12.83 8.87
N TYR A 199 -20.30 12.86 7.91
CA TYR A 199 -19.91 14.08 7.20
C TYR A 199 -19.86 13.93 5.67
N ALA A 200 -20.23 12.77 5.14
CA ALA A 200 -20.31 12.59 3.68
C ALA A 200 -21.27 13.60 3.06
N SER A 201 -20.83 14.31 2.02
CA SER A 201 -21.66 15.25 1.25
C SER A 201 -22.58 14.50 0.30
N LYS A 202 -23.50 15.21 -0.36
CA LYS A 202 -24.39 14.60 -1.36
C LYS A 202 -23.64 14.07 -2.60
N ALA A 203 -22.45 14.60 -2.88
CA ALA A 203 -21.63 14.18 -4.02
C ALA A 203 -20.87 12.88 -3.78
N ASP A 204 -20.46 12.64 -2.52
CA ASP A 204 -19.62 11.51 -2.15
C ASP A 204 -20.25 10.14 -2.45
N PRO A 205 -21.54 9.87 -2.19
CA PRO A 205 -22.17 8.59 -2.55
C PRO A 205 -22.21 8.34 -4.06
N ALA A 206 -22.42 9.37 -4.87
CA ALA A 206 -22.41 9.23 -6.33
C ALA A 206 -21.02 8.87 -6.85
N PHE A 207 -19.97 9.46 -6.28
CA PHE A 207 -18.60 9.13 -6.58
C PHE A 207 -18.25 7.71 -6.09
N ALA A 208 -18.67 7.32 -4.89
CA ALA A 208 -18.46 5.98 -4.35
C ALA A 208 -19.07 4.91 -5.25
N ALA A 209 -20.31 5.11 -5.71
CA ALA A 209 -20.96 4.20 -6.65
C ALA A 209 -20.15 4.03 -7.96
N GLN A 210 -19.59 5.11 -8.51
CA GLN A 210 -18.75 5.05 -9.70
C GLN A 210 -17.45 4.26 -9.46
N VAL A 211 -16.80 4.48 -8.33
CA VAL A 211 -15.60 3.73 -7.95
C VAL A 211 -15.93 2.26 -7.78
N ALA A 212 -16.98 1.93 -7.03
CA ALA A 212 -17.41 0.55 -6.81
C ALA A 212 -17.75 -0.18 -8.12
N ASP A 213 -18.35 0.51 -9.10
CA ASP A 213 -18.64 -0.05 -10.42
C ASP A 213 -17.37 -0.49 -11.15
N TYR A 214 -16.27 0.27 -11.09
CA TYR A 214 -15.01 -0.14 -11.71
C TYR A 214 -14.47 -1.44 -11.10
N TRP A 215 -14.47 -1.55 -9.77
CA TRP A 215 -14.00 -2.77 -9.07
C TRP A 215 -14.91 -3.96 -9.35
N ALA A 216 -16.23 -3.75 -9.34
CA ALA A 216 -17.21 -4.78 -9.70
C ALA A 216 -17.04 -5.25 -11.15
N ASN A 217 -16.82 -4.32 -12.08
CA ASN A 217 -16.60 -4.65 -13.49
C ASN A 217 -15.25 -5.32 -13.70
N PHE A 218 -14.19 -4.92 -12.97
CA PHE A 218 -12.95 -5.66 -12.97
C PHE A 218 -13.19 -7.12 -12.53
N ALA A 219 -13.87 -7.34 -11.43
CA ALA A 219 -14.15 -8.69 -10.95
C ALA A 219 -14.99 -9.55 -11.93
N ARG A 220 -15.89 -8.93 -12.69
CA ARG A 220 -16.75 -9.63 -13.66
C ARG A 220 -16.11 -9.84 -15.02
N GLN A 221 -15.30 -8.90 -15.49
CA GLN A 221 -14.88 -8.79 -16.89
C GLN A 221 -13.39 -9.05 -17.10
N ALA A 222 -12.54 -8.81 -16.09
CA ALA A 222 -11.10 -8.91 -16.24
C ALA A 222 -10.67 -10.36 -16.48
N GLY A 223 -10.39 -10.66 -17.73
CA GLY A 223 -9.77 -11.91 -18.20
C GLY A 223 -8.56 -11.58 -19.06
N THR A 224 -7.82 -12.60 -19.48
CA THR A 224 -6.59 -12.44 -20.28
C THR A 224 -6.80 -11.69 -21.60
N GLN A 225 -8.03 -11.67 -22.11
CA GLN A 225 -8.41 -10.99 -23.36
C GLN A 225 -9.07 -9.62 -23.13
N CYS A 226 -9.28 -9.22 -21.87
CA CYS A 226 -9.91 -7.94 -21.57
C CYS A 226 -8.91 -6.80 -21.81
N SER A 227 -9.21 -5.92 -22.74
CA SER A 227 -8.41 -4.75 -23.06
C SER A 227 -8.92 -3.46 -22.45
N GLU A 228 -10.17 -3.45 -21.97
CA GLU A 228 -10.82 -2.27 -21.43
C GLU A 228 -11.90 -2.67 -20.42
N LEU A 229 -11.98 -1.98 -19.30
CA LEU A 229 -13.07 -2.12 -18.33
C LEU A 229 -14.20 -1.16 -18.66
N THR A 230 -15.42 -1.67 -18.56
CA THR A 230 -16.63 -0.85 -18.64
C THR A 230 -16.80 -0.04 -17.35
N GLY A 231 -17.27 1.19 -17.49
CA GLY A 231 -17.50 2.08 -16.34
C GLY A 231 -18.09 3.41 -16.83
N PRO A 232 -18.24 4.40 -15.96
CA PRO A 232 -18.67 5.75 -16.34
C PRO A 232 -17.83 6.34 -17.47
N VAL A 233 -16.54 6.06 -17.45
CA VAL A 233 -15.63 6.30 -18.57
C VAL A 233 -14.90 4.98 -18.84
N PRO A 234 -14.78 4.54 -20.12
CA PRO A 234 -14.03 3.34 -20.47
C PRO A 234 -12.60 3.42 -19.95
N TRP A 235 -12.14 2.37 -19.27
CA TRP A 235 -10.81 2.32 -18.68
C TRP A 235 -9.94 1.28 -19.38
N PRO A 236 -9.07 1.69 -20.30
CA PRO A 236 -8.22 0.78 -21.04
C PRO A 236 -7.12 0.20 -20.15
N ALA A 237 -6.77 -1.05 -20.43
CA ALA A 237 -5.62 -1.68 -19.79
C ALA A 237 -4.32 -0.93 -20.11
N CYS A 238 -3.40 -0.91 -19.16
CA CYS A 238 -2.09 -0.29 -19.31
C CYS A 238 -1.28 -0.98 -20.42
N GLN A 239 -0.76 -0.21 -21.38
CA GLN A 239 0.07 -0.75 -22.44
C GLN A 239 1.51 -1.00 -21.95
N PRO A 240 2.12 -2.14 -22.31
CA PRO A 240 3.52 -2.41 -21.99
C PRO A 240 4.44 -1.30 -22.52
N GLY A 241 5.43 -0.90 -21.73
CA GLY A 241 6.43 0.10 -22.10
C GLY A 241 5.95 1.55 -22.14
N ARG A 242 4.67 1.81 -22.04
CA ARG A 242 4.11 3.15 -21.83
C ARG A 242 3.81 3.35 -20.35
N ALA A 243 4.83 3.81 -19.63
CA ALA A 243 4.64 4.38 -18.29
C ALA A 243 3.87 5.73 -18.42
N ARG A 244 2.66 5.71 -18.93
CA ARG A 244 1.78 6.85 -18.72
C ARG A 244 1.41 6.83 -17.26
N LEU A 245 1.92 7.82 -16.56
CA LEU A 245 1.41 8.26 -15.29
C LEU A 245 -0.13 8.28 -15.41
N LEU A 246 -0.73 7.33 -14.76
CA LEU A 246 -2.09 7.20 -14.25
C LEU A 246 -3.18 7.96 -15.02
N PRO A 247 -4.20 7.28 -15.56
CA PRO A 247 -5.48 7.94 -15.67
C PRO A 247 -5.88 8.34 -14.26
N ARG A 248 -6.07 9.62 -14.04
CA ARG A 248 -6.83 10.09 -12.88
C ARG A 248 -8.17 9.35 -12.94
N VAL A 249 -8.43 8.50 -11.97
CA VAL A 249 -9.79 8.13 -11.68
C VAL A 249 -10.36 9.33 -10.98
N LEU A 250 -11.10 10.16 -11.77
CA LEU A 250 -11.97 11.31 -11.46
C LEU A 250 -11.57 12.18 -10.26
#